data_7818ea5253d0bcdbac94f6d21d017d66
#
_entry.id   7818ea5253d0bcdbac94f6d21d017d66
#
_cell.length_a   1.000
_cell.length_b   1.000
_cell.length_c   1.000
_cell.angle_alpha   90.00
_cell.angle_beta   90.00
_cell.angle_gamma   90.00
#
_symmetry.space_group_name_H-M   'P 1'
#
loop_
_entity.id
_entity.type
_entity.pdbx_description
1 polymer ?
#
loop_
_entity_poly.entity_id
_entity_poly.type
_entity_poly.pdbx_seq_one_letter_code
_entity_poly.pdbx_strand_id
1 'polypeptide(L)'
;MENTTGKKDLIINIAFGYFLNIGYEATTVRMICKEANIEPPTLYYYFGSKKGLFFAVVDKMLADYQEMGQINSKEGSMHPEKLLEAIYENSIKYAITHKNETKFYLRYTLFTPPELKKDIETYMTPTYERKKTLFKKYLTQLCEMQEYKFNIETAFVMFERLVDDSTFNVVFSNWNPSKKEISEIFGIFCELHYKGISLADKD
;
A
#
# COMPACT_ATOMS: atom_id res chain seq x y z
N MET A 1 1.82 0.92 -37.22
CA MET A 1 1.91 0.13 -35.99
C MET A 1 1.00 0.80 -34.98
N GLU A 2 -0.23 0.30 -34.76
CA GLU A 2 -1.13 0.82 -33.73
C GLU A 2 -0.46 0.69 -32.37
N ASN A 3 -0.59 1.74 -31.58
CA ASN A 3 0.08 1.91 -30.28
C ASN A 3 -0.33 0.81 -29.29
N THR A 4 0.38 -0.32 -29.32
CA THR A 4 0.12 -1.54 -28.51
C THR A 4 0.12 -1.24 -27.02
N THR A 5 0.94 -0.29 -26.58
CA THR A 5 1.04 0.18 -25.19
C THR A 5 -0.25 0.88 -24.75
N GLY A 6 -0.78 1.80 -25.58
CA GLY A 6 -2.02 2.53 -25.24
C GLY A 6 -3.25 1.61 -25.12
N LYS A 7 -3.31 0.54 -25.95
CA LYS A 7 -4.43 -0.41 -25.90
C LYS A 7 -4.37 -1.30 -24.65
N LYS A 8 -3.18 -1.75 -24.26
CA LYS A 8 -2.97 -2.52 -23.04
C LYS A 8 -3.34 -1.69 -21.81
N ASP A 9 -2.90 -0.44 -21.74
CA ASP A 9 -3.19 0.47 -20.64
C ASP A 9 -4.70 0.81 -20.53
N LEU A 10 -5.38 0.97 -21.67
CA LEU A 10 -6.82 1.16 -21.70
C LEU A 10 -7.56 -0.02 -21.05
N ILE A 11 -7.20 -1.26 -21.42
CA ILE A 11 -7.81 -2.47 -20.85
C ILE A 11 -7.55 -2.55 -19.34
N ILE A 12 -6.34 -2.25 -18.89
CA ILE A 12 -5.98 -2.23 -17.46
C ILE A 12 -6.83 -1.21 -16.72
N ASN A 13 -7.00 0.02 -17.24
CA ASN A 13 -7.79 1.06 -16.59
C ASN A 13 -9.28 0.70 -16.50
N ILE A 14 -9.85 0.13 -17.55
CA ILE A 14 -11.23 -0.36 -17.53
C ILE A 14 -11.39 -1.49 -16.51
N ALA A 15 -10.47 -2.46 -16.51
CA ALA A 15 -10.49 -3.57 -15.57
C ALA A 15 -10.34 -3.10 -14.12
N PHE A 16 -9.48 -2.12 -13.85
CA PHE A 16 -9.35 -1.48 -12.54
C PHE A 16 -10.69 -0.91 -12.07
N GLY A 17 -11.41 -0.16 -12.93
CA GLY A 17 -12.73 0.37 -12.60
C GLY A 17 -13.74 -0.72 -12.23
N TYR A 18 -13.81 -1.80 -12.99
CA TYR A 18 -14.70 -2.94 -12.68
C TYR A 18 -14.29 -3.66 -11.39
N PHE A 19 -13.02 -4.01 -11.24
CA PHE A 19 -12.56 -4.69 -10.03
C PHE A 19 -12.74 -3.82 -8.78
N LEU A 20 -12.55 -2.51 -8.88
CA LEU A 20 -12.79 -1.58 -7.78
C LEU A 20 -14.27 -1.50 -7.40
N ASN A 21 -15.17 -1.36 -8.36
CA ASN A 21 -16.57 -1.03 -8.10
C ASN A 21 -17.44 -2.26 -7.78
N ILE A 22 -17.34 -3.31 -8.61
CA ILE A 22 -18.18 -4.51 -8.45
C ILE A 22 -17.41 -5.73 -7.96
N GLY A 23 -16.07 -5.68 -7.91
CA GLY A 23 -15.21 -6.74 -7.43
C GLY A 23 -14.77 -7.73 -8.49
N TYR A 24 -13.78 -8.56 -8.12
CA TYR A 24 -13.19 -9.53 -9.03
C TYR A 24 -14.22 -10.58 -9.51
N GLU A 25 -14.98 -11.16 -8.59
CA GLU A 25 -15.91 -12.25 -8.93
C GLU A 25 -17.00 -11.82 -9.92
N ALA A 26 -17.65 -10.67 -9.66
CA ALA A 26 -18.73 -10.14 -10.50
C ALA A 26 -18.24 -9.58 -11.85
N THR A 27 -16.96 -9.24 -11.96
CA THR A 27 -16.38 -8.73 -13.21
C THR A 27 -16.16 -9.86 -14.21
N THR A 28 -16.69 -9.71 -15.42
CA THR A 28 -16.49 -10.68 -16.50
C THR A 28 -15.60 -10.14 -17.61
N VAL A 29 -14.88 -11.01 -18.30
CA VAL A 29 -14.07 -10.65 -19.49
C VAL A 29 -14.93 -9.95 -20.54
N ARG A 30 -16.19 -10.41 -20.72
CA ARG A 30 -17.11 -9.79 -21.69
C ARG A 30 -17.42 -8.32 -21.37
N MET A 31 -17.59 -7.97 -20.10
CA MET A 31 -17.85 -6.58 -19.69
C MET A 31 -16.68 -5.69 -20.04
N ILE A 32 -15.47 -6.12 -19.72
CA ILE A 32 -14.22 -5.40 -20.01
C ILE A 32 -14.03 -5.25 -21.54
N CYS A 33 -14.19 -6.34 -22.29
CA CYS A 33 -14.05 -6.32 -23.73
C CYS A 33 -15.05 -5.38 -24.43
N LYS A 34 -16.32 -5.40 -23.97
CA LYS A 34 -17.35 -4.52 -24.48
C LYS A 34 -16.99 -3.05 -24.29
N GLU A 35 -16.53 -2.68 -23.09
CA GLU A 35 -16.16 -1.29 -22.80
C GLU A 35 -14.87 -0.86 -23.49
N ALA A 36 -13.89 -1.77 -23.61
CA ALA A 36 -12.64 -1.53 -24.32
C ALA A 36 -12.79 -1.55 -25.87
N ASN A 37 -13.99 -1.90 -26.38
CA ASN A 37 -14.26 -2.12 -27.78
C ASN A 37 -13.24 -3.09 -28.45
N ILE A 38 -13.07 -4.26 -27.81
CA ILE A 38 -12.20 -5.34 -28.28
C ILE A 38 -12.92 -6.71 -28.20
N GLU A 39 -12.38 -7.69 -28.94
CA GLU A 39 -12.82 -9.06 -28.84
C GLU A 39 -12.04 -9.84 -27.74
N PRO A 40 -12.65 -10.83 -27.08
CA PRO A 40 -12.01 -11.62 -26.03
C PRO A 40 -10.63 -12.20 -26.41
N PRO A 41 -10.36 -12.70 -27.61
CA PRO A 41 -9.03 -13.15 -27.98
C PRO A 41 -7.94 -12.09 -27.82
N THR A 42 -8.26 -10.82 -28.04
CA THR A 42 -7.32 -9.70 -27.84
C THR A 42 -6.95 -9.56 -26.35
N LEU A 43 -7.92 -9.65 -25.45
CA LEU A 43 -7.67 -9.60 -24.01
C LEU A 43 -6.79 -10.78 -23.57
N TYR A 44 -7.14 -11.98 -24.02
CA TYR A 44 -6.36 -13.19 -23.68
C TYR A 44 -4.94 -13.15 -24.26
N TYR A 45 -4.75 -12.56 -25.42
CA TYR A 45 -3.41 -12.33 -26.00
C TYR A 45 -2.52 -11.48 -25.09
N TYR A 46 -3.07 -10.39 -24.49
CA TYR A 46 -2.29 -9.51 -23.62
C TYR A 46 -2.08 -10.06 -22.20
N PHE A 47 -3.07 -10.74 -21.66
CA PHE A 47 -3.12 -11.03 -20.20
C PHE A 47 -3.27 -12.52 -19.89
N GLY A 48 -3.51 -13.39 -20.85
CA GLY A 48 -3.70 -14.81 -20.69
C GLY A 48 -5.03 -15.20 -20.03
N SER A 49 -5.49 -14.45 -19.02
CA SER A 49 -6.71 -14.74 -18.26
C SER A 49 -7.25 -13.49 -17.55
N LYS A 50 -8.47 -13.58 -16.98
CA LYS A 50 -8.98 -12.53 -16.06
C LYS A 50 -8.06 -12.35 -14.86
N LYS A 51 -7.48 -13.42 -14.33
CA LYS A 51 -6.52 -13.39 -13.24
C LYS A 51 -5.21 -12.69 -13.66
N GLY A 52 -4.69 -12.97 -14.85
CA GLY A 52 -3.52 -12.26 -15.39
C GLY A 52 -3.77 -10.77 -15.57
N LEU A 53 -4.97 -10.39 -16.04
CA LEU A 53 -5.38 -8.99 -16.11
C LEU A 53 -5.50 -8.34 -14.71
N PHE A 54 -6.01 -9.06 -13.72
CA PHE A 54 -6.06 -8.58 -12.35
C PHE A 54 -4.67 -8.25 -11.81
N PHE A 55 -3.69 -9.14 -12.00
CA PHE A 55 -2.32 -8.88 -11.59
C PHE A 55 -1.64 -7.76 -12.39
N ALA A 56 -1.97 -7.58 -13.66
CA ALA A 56 -1.51 -6.42 -14.43
C ALA A 56 -2.05 -5.08 -13.87
N VAL A 57 -3.27 -5.09 -13.31
CA VAL A 57 -3.81 -3.94 -12.56
C VAL A 57 -3.02 -3.73 -11.27
N VAL A 58 -2.74 -4.78 -10.50
CA VAL A 58 -1.93 -4.71 -9.28
C VAL A 58 -0.53 -4.19 -9.57
N ASP A 59 0.14 -4.66 -10.64
CA ASP A 59 1.46 -4.18 -11.06
C ASP A 59 1.49 -2.67 -11.30
N LYS A 60 0.50 -2.18 -12.03
CA LYS A 60 0.40 -0.74 -12.31
C LYS A 60 0.28 0.07 -11.03
N MET A 61 -0.59 -0.35 -10.11
CA MET A 61 -0.76 0.33 -8.83
C MET A 61 0.51 0.30 -7.96
N LEU A 62 1.20 -0.84 -7.92
CA LEU A 62 2.43 -0.97 -7.16
C LEU A 62 3.56 -0.12 -7.72
N ALA A 63 3.63 0.04 -9.05
CA ALA A 63 4.60 0.93 -9.70
C ALA A 63 4.37 2.39 -9.29
N ASP A 64 3.11 2.86 -9.36
CA ASP A 64 2.72 4.22 -8.95
C ASP A 64 3.03 4.47 -7.46
N TYR A 65 2.73 3.52 -6.59
CA TYR A 65 3.04 3.60 -5.16
C TYR A 65 4.56 3.64 -4.89
N GLN A 66 5.35 2.83 -5.59
CA GLN A 66 6.80 2.78 -5.43
C GLN A 66 7.48 4.05 -5.90
N GLU A 67 7.01 4.67 -6.97
CA GLU A 67 7.53 5.93 -7.47
C GLU A 67 7.34 7.06 -6.45
N MET A 68 6.19 7.12 -5.78
CA MET A 68 5.92 8.08 -4.72
C MET A 68 6.64 7.78 -3.40
N GLY A 69 6.87 6.51 -3.10
CA GLY A 69 7.52 6.05 -1.86
C GLY A 69 9.05 6.15 -1.87
N GLN A 70 9.68 6.64 -2.95
CA GLN A 70 11.12 6.90 -2.95
C GLN A 70 11.44 8.03 -1.97
N ILE A 71 11.89 7.64 -0.78
CA ILE A 71 12.54 8.58 0.14
C ILE A 71 13.83 8.99 -0.56
N ASN A 72 13.84 10.22 -1.06
CA ASN A 72 14.97 10.79 -1.81
C ASN A 72 16.28 10.62 -1.03
N SER A 73 17.38 10.52 -1.76
CA SER A 73 18.80 10.29 -1.43
C SER A 73 19.44 11.06 -0.23
N LYS A 74 18.65 11.60 0.69
CA LYS A 74 19.09 12.17 1.96
C LYS A 74 19.07 11.20 3.15
N GLU A 75 18.84 9.89 2.88
CA GLU A 75 18.73 8.86 3.92
C GLU A 75 19.95 8.80 4.86
N GLY A 76 21.14 9.12 4.39
CA GLY A 76 22.37 9.02 5.18
C GLY A 76 22.55 10.07 6.27
N SER A 77 21.73 11.14 6.31
CA SER A 77 21.87 12.26 7.25
C SER A 77 20.63 12.50 8.13
N MET A 78 19.55 11.75 7.93
CA MET A 78 18.29 11.96 8.65
C MET A 78 18.15 10.95 9.81
N HIS A 79 17.67 11.44 10.95
CA HIS A 79 17.37 10.60 12.11
C HIS A 79 16.36 9.49 11.73
N PRO A 80 16.54 8.23 12.16
CA PRO A 80 15.67 7.10 11.77
C PRO A 80 14.18 7.35 12.08
N GLU A 81 13.85 7.99 13.21
CA GLU A 81 12.46 8.36 13.55
C GLU A 81 11.84 9.28 12.47
N LYS A 82 12.62 10.25 11.98
CA LYS A 82 12.16 11.15 10.91
C LYS A 82 11.97 10.45 9.57
N LEU A 83 12.74 9.39 9.31
CA LEU A 83 12.52 8.55 8.14
C LEU A 83 11.22 7.74 8.25
N LEU A 84 10.92 7.19 9.43
CA LEU A 84 9.66 6.50 9.69
C LEU A 84 8.46 7.46 9.61
N GLU A 85 8.59 8.67 10.18
CA GLU A 85 7.58 9.72 10.04
C GLU A 85 7.32 10.09 8.58
N ALA A 86 8.36 10.23 7.77
CA ALA A 86 8.25 10.54 6.35
C ALA A 86 7.55 9.41 5.56
N ILE A 87 7.81 8.14 5.90
CA ILE A 87 7.12 6.99 5.31
C ILE A 87 5.63 7.04 5.65
N TYR A 88 5.28 7.32 6.91
CA TYR A 88 3.91 7.46 7.36
C TYR A 88 3.20 8.63 6.64
N GLU A 89 3.82 9.82 6.63
CA GLU A 89 3.32 11.00 5.93
C GLU A 89 3.08 10.74 4.43
N ASN A 90 4.03 10.08 3.76
CA ASN A 90 3.91 9.74 2.33
C ASN A 90 2.78 8.74 2.07
N SER A 91 2.55 7.77 2.96
CA SER A 91 1.44 6.84 2.85
C SER A 91 0.09 7.55 2.93
N ILE A 92 -0.06 8.50 3.84
CA ILE A 92 -1.27 9.33 3.96
C ILE A 92 -1.47 10.23 2.72
N LYS A 93 -0.41 10.90 2.28
CA LYS A 93 -0.46 11.74 1.06
C LYS A 93 -0.85 10.93 -0.17
N TYR A 94 -0.30 9.72 -0.30
CA TYR A 94 -0.69 8.82 -1.39
C TYR A 94 -2.19 8.49 -1.30
N ALA A 95 -2.69 8.12 -0.12
CA ALA A 95 -4.09 7.79 0.07
C ALA A 95 -5.02 8.99 -0.24
N ILE A 96 -4.62 10.22 0.06
CA ILE A 96 -5.38 11.43 -0.26
C ILE A 96 -5.45 11.65 -1.78
N THR A 97 -4.34 11.49 -2.48
CA THR A 97 -4.24 11.78 -3.93
C THR A 97 -4.67 10.60 -4.81
N HIS A 98 -4.58 9.35 -4.30
CA HIS A 98 -4.88 8.10 -5.00
C HIS A 98 -5.93 7.28 -4.25
N LYS A 99 -7.09 7.89 -3.98
CA LYS A 99 -8.17 7.28 -3.17
C LYS A 99 -8.66 5.95 -3.75
N ASN A 100 -8.78 5.86 -5.08
CA ASN A 100 -9.30 4.67 -5.74
C ASN A 100 -8.29 3.52 -5.68
N GLU A 101 -7.02 3.81 -5.86
CA GLU A 101 -5.92 2.84 -5.76
C GLU A 101 -5.78 2.33 -4.32
N THR A 102 -5.85 3.23 -3.34
CA THR A 102 -5.84 2.87 -1.92
C THR A 102 -7.07 2.03 -1.54
N LYS A 103 -8.26 2.40 -2.05
CA LYS A 103 -9.49 1.63 -1.84
C LYS A 103 -9.40 0.23 -2.45
N PHE A 104 -8.82 0.11 -3.63
CA PHE A 104 -8.56 -1.17 -4.27
C PHE A 104 -7.59 -2.02 -3.44
N TYR A 105 -6.46 -1.44 -3.02
CA TYR A 105 -5.49 -2.12 -2.15
C TYR A 105 -6.15 -2.66 -0.88
N LEU A 106 -6.85 -1.81 -0.12
CA LEU A 106 -7.54 -2.20 1.11
C LEU A 106 -8.60 -3.28 0.86
N ARG A 107 -9.36 -3.17 -0.24
CA ARG A 107 -10.34 -4.18 -0.60
C ARG A 107 -9.72 -5.57 -0.77
N TYR A 108 -8.61 -5.65 -1.48
CA TYR A 108 -8.00 -6.94 -1.83
C TYR A 108 -6.98 -7.45 -0.80
N THR A 109 -6.60 -6.64 0.17
CA THR A 109 -5.81 -7.07 1.34
C THR A 109 -6.70 -7.48 2.51
N LEU A 110 -7.77 -6.75 2.78
CA LEU A 110 -8.67 -7.02 3.91
C LEU A 110 -9.81 -8.00 3.55
N PHE A 111 -10.30 -7.98 2.32
CA PHE A 111 -11.43 -8.77 1.84
C PHE A 111 -11.06 -9.56 0.58
N THR A 112 -9.97 -10.29 0.66
CA THR A 112 -9.45 -11.07 -0.47
C THR A 112 -10.43 -12.15 -0.88
N PRO A 113 -10.86 -12.22 -2.17
CA PRO A 113 -11.64 -13.33 -2.68
C PRO A 113 -10.90 -14.65 -2.46
N PRO A 114 -11.60 -15.74 -2.01
CA PRO A 114 -10.96 -17.02 -1.72
C PRO A 114 -10.13 -17.56 -2.89
N GLU A 115 -10.62 -17.37 -4.11
CA GLU A 115 -9.95 -17.83 -5.35
C GLU A 115 -8.65 -17.07 -5.69
N LEU A 116 -8.46 -15.87 -5.11
CA LEU A 116 -7.25 -15.06 -5.31
C LEU A 116 -6.30 -15.08 -4.11
N LYS A 117 -6.73 -15.61 -2.95
CA LYS A 117 -6.01 -15.47 -1.68
C LYS A 117 -4.56 -15.93 -1.79
N LYS A 118 -4.34 -17.17 -2.19
CA LYS A 118 -2.99 -17.74 -2.32
C LYS A 118 -2.14 -17.00 -3.36
N ASP A 119 -2.76 -16.61 -4.48
CA ASP A 119 -2.04 -15.92 -5.54
C ASP A 119 -1.64 -14.51 -5.10
N ILE A 120 -2.54 -13.76 -4.41
CA ILE A 120 -2.24 -12.42 -3.88
C ILE A 120 -1.17 -12.52 -2.80
N GLU A 121 -1.27 -13.44 -1.86
CA GLU A 121 -0.23 -13.66 -0.84
C GLU A 121 1.14 -13.89 -1.49
N THR A 122 1.22 -14.81 -2.46
CA THR A 122 2.47 -15.10 -3.17
C THR A 122 3.00 -13.89 -3.94
N TYR A 123 2.10 -13.15 -4.59
CA TYR A 123 2.45 -12.00 -5.43
C TYR A 123 2.93 -10.80 -4.61
N MET A 124 2.29 -10.55 -3.46
CA MET A 124 2.61 -9.41 -2.61
C MET A 124 3.82 -9.64 -1.69
N THR A 125 4.17 -10.91 -1.41
CA THR A 125 5.26 -11.28 -0.51
C THR A 125 6.59 -10.54 -0.80
N PRO A 126 7.11 -10.46 -2.04
CA PRO A 126 8.37 -9.78 -2.29
C PRO A 126 8.35 -8.28 -1.94
N THR A 127 7.23 -7.62 -2.21
CA THR A 127 7.03 -6.20 -1.88
C THR A 127 6.94 -6.00 -0.38
N TYR A 128 6.20 -6.86 0.31
CA TYR A 128 6.08 -6.85 1.76
C TYR A 128 7.43 -7.08 2.46
N GLU A 129 8.19 -8.10 2.06
CA GLU A 129 9.49 -8.40 2.66
C GLU A 129 10.51 -7.28 2.43
N ARG A 130 10.51 -6.63 1.28
CA ARG A 130 11.36 -5.46 1.02
C ARG A 130 11.01 -4.30 1.95
N LYS A 131 9.72 -4.00 2.11
CA LYS A 131 9.22 -2.97 3.01
C LYS A 131 9.62 -3.29 4.45
N LYS A 132 9.36 -4.52 4.89
CA LYS A 132 9.72 -5.03 6.23
C LYS A 132 11.21 -4.89 6.51
N THR A 133 12.06 -5.24 5.55
CA THR A 133 13.53 -5.13 5.69
C THR A 133 13.95 -3.67 5.89
N LEU A 134 13.41 -2.74 5.12
CA LEU A 134 13.70 -1.31 5.25
C LEU A 134 13.28 -0.77 6.63
N PHE A 135 12.09 -1.11 7.07
CA PHE A 135 11.58 -0.71 8.37
C PHE A 135 12.43 -1.25 9.52
N LYS A 136 12.75 -2.53 9.49
CA LYS A 136 13.60 -3.16 10.49
C LYS A 136 14.95 -2.47 10.59
N LYS A 137 15.55 -2.08 9.47
CA LYS A 137 16.78 -1.30 9.47
C LYS A 137 16.66 -0.04 10.33
N TYR A 138 15.61 0.77 10.13
CA TYR A 138 15.43 2.02 10.89
C TYR A 138 15.08 1.76 12.36
N LEU A 139 14.24 0.78 12.64
CA LEU A 139 13.91 0.39 14.02
C LEU A 139 15.13 -0.14 14.78
N THR A 140 16.00 -0.91 14.13
CA THR A 140 17.26 -1.38 14.73
C THR A 140 18.17 -0.21 15.07
N GLN A 141 18.32 0.75 14.16
CA GLN A 141 19.11 1.95 14.43
C GLN A 141 18.60 2.74 15.65
N LEU A 142 17.26 2.87 15.80
CA LEU A 142 16.67 3.52 16.98
C LEU A 142 17.00 2.78 18.27
N CYS A 143 16.95 1.44 18.28
CA CYS A 143 17.35 0.65 19.45
C CYS A 143 18.84 0.79 19.77
N GLU A 144 19.72 0.82 18.77
CA GLU A 144 21.17 1.00 18.94
C GLU A 144 21.54 2.38 19.49
N MET A 145 20.75 3.40 19.17
CA MET A 145 20.89 4.75 19.74
C MET A 145 20.43 4.83 21.21
N GLN A 146 19.93 3.74 21.78
CA GLN A 146 19.38 3.62 23.13
C GLN A 146 18.20 4.54 23.45
N GLU A 147 17.58 5.11 22.45
CA GLU A 147 16.41 5.98 22.61
C GLU A 147 15.14 5.18 22.80
N TYR A 148 15.14 3.90 22.35
CA TYR A 148 13.96 3.06 22.33
C TYR A 148 14.26 1.63 22.77
N LYS A 149 13.31 1.01 23.48
CA LYS A 149 13.36 -0.40 23.90
C LYS A 149 12.07 -1.10 23.51
N PHE A 150 12.09 -1.82 22.37
CA PHE A 150 10.93 -2.56 21.89
C PHE A 150 11.35 -3.82 21.12
N ASN A 151 10.38 -4.73 20.92
CA ASN A 151 10.54 -5.83 20.01
C ASN A 151 10.34 -5.35 18.57
N ILE A 152 11.36 -5.48 17.71
CA ILE A 152 11.37 -4.94 16.34
C ILE A 152 10.24 -5.55 15.48
N GLU A 153 9.92 -6.83 15.64
CA GLU A 153 8.84 -7.49 14.90
C GLU A 153 7.47 -6.90 15.30
N THR A 154 7.26 -6.74 16.61
CA THR A 154 6.03 -6.14 17.14
C THR A 154 5.92 -4.68 16.71
N ALA A 155 7.00 -3.92 16.79
CA ALA A 155 7.03 -2.52 16.39
C ALA A 155 6.70 -2.34 14.89
N PHE A 156 7.20 -3.22 14.04
CA PHE A 156 6.85 -3.22 12.62
C PHE A 156 5.35 -3.48 12.40
N VAL A 157 4.78 -4.51 13.05
CA VAL A 157 3.36 -4.84 12.91
C VAL A 157 2.48 -3.68 13.40
N MET A 158 2.85 -3.02 14.49
CA MET A 158 2.10 -1.88 15.02
C MET A 158 2.15 -0.68 14.07
N PHE A 159 3.30 -0.44 13.45
CA PHE A 159 3.43 0.61 12.45
C PHE A 159 2.58 0.34 11.19
N GLU A 160 2.58 -0.90 10.70
CA GLU A 160 1.71 -1.30 9.59
C GLU A 160 0.23 -1.03 9.90
N ARG A 161 -0.21 -1.37 11.12
CA ARG A 161 -1.58 -1.09 11.57
C ARG A 161 -1.90 0.41 11.62
N LEU A 162 -0.95 1.23 12.07
CA LEU A 162 -1.11 2.68 12.07
C LEU A 162 -1.33 3.21 10.64
N VAL A 163 -0.52 2.73 9.68
CA VAL A 163 -0.65 3.12 8.26
C VAL A 163 -1.97 2.66 7.68
N ASP A 164 -2.36 1.39 7.91
CA ASP A 164 -3.59 0.83 7.37
C ASP A 164 -4.84 1.54 7.95
N ASP A 165 -4.90 1.78 9.25
CA ASP A 165 -6.02 2.51 9.88
C ASP A 165 -6.13 3.94 9.37
N SER A 166 -5.00 4.63 9.27
CA SER A 166 -4.97 6.01 8.80
C SER A 166 -5.39 6.13 7.33
N THR A 167 -4.88 5.26 6.46
CA THR A 167 -5.26 5.25 5.04
C THR A 167 -6.72 4.81 4.84
N PHE A 168 -7.22 3.89 5.67
CA PHE A 168 -8.64 3.54 5.70
C PHE A 168 -9.50 4.76 6.04
N ASN A 169 -9.15 5.52 7.07
CA ASN A 169 -9.88 6.73 7.46
C ASN A 169 -9.86 7.81 6.36
N VAL A 170 -8.75 7.99 5.65
CA VAL A 170 -8.68 8.88 4.49
C VAL A 170 -9.70 8.47 3.42
N VAL A 171 -9.79 7.18 3.12
CA VAL A 171 -10.59 6.68 1.99
C VAL A 171 -12.08 6.58 2.33
N PHE A 172 -12.42 6.09 3.52
CA PHE A 172 -13.79 5.73 3.90
C PHE A 172 -14.47 6.73 4.83
N SER A 173 -13.69 7.46 5.64
CA SER A 173 -14.21 8.48 6.56
C SER A 173 -13.97 9.91 6.05
N ASN A 174 -13.41 10.07 4.86
CA ASN A 174 -13.01 11.36 4.28
C ASN A 174 -12.09 12.18 5.20
N TRP A 175 -11.29 11.49 6.02
CA TRP A 175 -10.29 12.15 6.84
C TRP A 175 -9.22 12.80 5.96
N ASN A 176 -8.95 14.08 6.18
CA ASN A 176 -8.00 14.87 5.39
C ASN A 176 -7.11 15.66 6.35
N PRO A 177 -6.13 15.00 6.98
CA PRO A 177 -5.31 15.62 8.02
C PRO A 177 -4.35 16.65 7.46
N SER A 178 -4.09 17.68 8.25
CA SER A 178 -2.98 18.58 8.05
C SER A 178 -1.65 17.87 8.34
N LYS A 179 -0.56 18.43 7.83
CA LYS A 179 0.79 17.91 8.13
C LYS A 179 1.07 17.88 9.63
N LYS A 180 0.56 18.86 10.38
CA LYS A 180 0.70 18.94 11.83
C LYS A 180 0.01 17.76 12.53
N GLU A 181 -1.23 17.47 12.16
CA GLU A 181 -1.97 16.32 12.71
C GLU A 181 -1.28 14.98 12.41
N ILE A 182 -0.74 14.80 11.20
CA ILE A 182 0.02 13.60 10.84
C ILE A 182 1.24 13.44 11.75
N SER A 183 1.99 14.52 11.98
CA SER A 183 3.17 14.51 12.84
C SER A 183 2.81 14.27 14.32
N GLU A 184 1.72 14.84 14.81
CA GLU A 184 1.21 14.64 16.17
C GLU A 184 0.78 13.17 16.39
N ILE A 185 0.04 12.58 15.45
CA ILE A 185 -0.38 11.16 15.53
C ILE A 185 0.85 10.25 15.56
N PHE A 186 1.81 10.48 14.68
CA PHE A 186 3.05 9.70 14.64
C PHE A 186 3.86 9.86 15.94
N GLY A 187 3.96 11.08 16.48
CA GLY A 187 4.62 11.35 17.77
C GLY A 187 3.97 10.59 18.92
N ILE A 188 2.65 10.64 19.04
CA ILE A 188 1.89 9.89 20.06
C ILE A 188 2.11 8.38 19.87
N PHE A 189 2.10 7.89 18.63
CA PHE A 189 2.36 6.48 18.33
C PHE A 189 3.76 6.05 18.83
N CYS A 190 4.80 6.85 18.57
CA CYS A 190 6.16 6.59 19.03
C CYS A 190 6.24 6.59 20.56
N GLU A 191 5.61 7.54 21.25
CA GLU A 191 5.57 7.59 22.72
C GLU A 191 4.93 6.31 23.31
N LEU A 192 3.82 5.87 22.75
CA LEU A 192 3.06 4.74 23.28
C LEU A 192 3.72 3.38 22.97
N HIS A 193 4.30 3.23 21.79
CA HIS A 193 4.72 1.92 21.31
C HIS A 193 6.23 1.72 21.24
N TYR A 194 6.99 2.80 21.13
CA TYR A 194 8.44 2.73 20.96
C TYR A 194 9.21 3.17 22.20
N LYS A 195 8.84 4.26 22.83
CA LYS A 195 9.54 4.72 24.05
C LYS A 195 9.17 3.92 25.30
N GLY A 196 8.09 3.16 25.22
CA GLY A 196 7.56 2.40 26.32
C GLY A 196 6.91 3.31 27.40
N ILE A 197 5.70 3.04 27.77
CA ILE A 197 5.15 3.62 29.00
C ILE A 197 5.95 2.93 30.12
N SER A 198 6.84 3.66 30.78
CA SER A 198 7.38 3.21 32.06
C SER A 198 6.20 3.10 33.04
N LEU A 199 5.61 1.91 33.12
CA LEU A 199 4.61 1.57 34.12
C LEU A 199 5.27 1.37 35.50
N ALA A 200 6.55 1.68 35.62
CA ALA A 200 7.35 1.41 36.79
C ALA A 200 7.69 2.68 37.59
N ASP A 201 6.76 3.58 37.80
CA ASP A 201 6.92 4.61 38.84
C ASP A 201 5.56 5.13 39.27
N LYS A 202 4.73 4.24 39.83
CA LYS A 202 3.60 4.57 40.68
C LYS A 202 3.44 3.46 41.72
N ASP A 203 4.36 3.44 42.71
CA ASP A 203 4.13 2.94 44.03
C ASP A 203 4.32 4.09 45.05
#